data_e5a10eee372bcce2d322e6c6b9699692
#
_entry.id   e5a10eee372bcce2d322e6c6b9699692
#
_cell.length_a   1.000
_cell.length_b   1.000
_cell.length_c   1.000
_cell.angle_alpha   90.00
_cell.angle_beta   90.00
_cell.angle_gamma   90.00
#
_symmetry.space_group_name_H-M   'P 1'
#
loop_
_entity.id
_entity.type
_entity.pdbx_description
1 polymer ?
#
loop_
_entity_poly.entity_id
_entity_poly.type
_entity_poly.pdbx_seq_one_letter_code
_entity_poly.pdbx_strand_id
1 'polypeptide(L)'
;MKKVILSACVMFITIAAYGQREKGTVTLQPKVGLNMATLTNDNDADSRFAPVVGAEIEVQATDMVSFSGGLLYSMQGAKGKIGNVDGTVKLDYINVPILANVYVAHGFAVKLGVQPGFLINNKVKVSQNGVNAEVDLEKSLKAAGIDAKLNKVDISIPVGVSYEFSNINIDARYNWGVTKIIDEDSSKNSVFQITVGYKFAL
;
A
#
# COMPACT_ATOMS: atom_id res chain seq x y z
N MET A 1 16.78 -29.21 6.30
CA MET A 1 16.01 -28.02 5.97
C MET A 1 16.87 -26.87 5.39
N LYS A 2 18.00 -26.46 6.01
CA LYS A 2 18.89 -25.39 5.47
C LYS A 2 19.45 -25.69 4.05
N LYS A 3 19.78 -26.96 3.74
CA LYS A 3 20.32 -27.38 2.42
C LYS A 3 19.25 -27.34 1.31
N VAL A 4 17.98 -27.59 1.64
CA VAL A 4 16.87 -27.56 0.67
C VAL A 4 16.51 -26.10 0.31
N ILE A 5 16.57 -25.20 1.28
CA ILE A 5 16.36 -23.75 1.06
C ILE A 5 17.48 -23.19 0.18
N LEU A 6 18.73 -23.58 0.43
CA LEU A 6 19.88 -23.15 -0.39
C LEU A 6 19.79 -23.70 -1.82
N SER A 7 19.36 -24.96 -2.02
CA SER A 7 19.13 -25.54 -3.34
C SER A 7 17.99 -24.87 -4.09
N ALA A 8 16.90 -24.49 -3.40
CA ALA A 8 15.80 -23.75 -3.98
C ALA A 8 16.26 -22.35 -4.42
N CYS A 9 17.04 -21.64 -3.61
CA CYS A 9 17.62 -20.34 -3.97
C CYS A 9 18.56 -20.44 -5.18
N VAL A 10 19.38 -21.48 -5.27
CA VAL A 10 20.30 -21.68 -6.42
C VAL A 10 19.51 -22.03 -7.71
N MET A 11 18.43 -22.81 -7.62
CA MET A 11 17.56 -23.08 -8.78
C MET A 11 16.87 -21.82 -9.32
N PHE A 12 16.51 -20.87 -8.46
CA PHE A 12 15.92 -19.60 -8.91
C PHE A 12 16.92 -18.69 -9.64
N ILE A 13 18.20 -18.79 -9.34
CA ILE A 13 19.25 -17.94 -9.97
C ILE A 13 19.56 -18.39 -11.42
N THR A 14 19.37 -19.65 -11.77
CA THR A 14 19.71 -20.17 -13.10
C THR A 14 18.63 -19.92 -14.17
N ILE A 15 17.43 -19.45 -13.81
CA ILE A 15 16.33 -19.13 -14.75
C ILE A 15 16.37 -17.66 -15.20
N ALA A 16 17.32 -16.87 -14.71
CA ALA A 16 17.36 -15.40 -14.83
C ALA A 16 17.77 -14.84 -16.21
N ALA A 17 17.94 -15.68 -17.25
CA ALA A 17 18.61 -15.23 -18.47
C ALA A 17 17.70 -14.71 -19.60
N TYR A 18 16.38 -14.84 -19.51
CA TYR A 18 15.50 -14.48 -20.63
C TYR A 18 14.23 -13.75 -20.15
N GLY A 19 14.13 -12.44 -20.43
CA GLY A 19 12.85 -11.75 -20.40
C GLY A 19 12.73 -10.52 -19.50
N GLN A 20 13.85 -9.91 -19.13
CA GLN A 20 13.81 -8.56 -18.57
C GLN A 20 13.66 -7.54 -19.71
N ARG A 21 12.98 -6.43 -19.41
CA ARG A 21 12.82 -5.35 -20.38
C ARG A 21 14.17 -4.72 -20.68
N GLU A 22 14.37 -4.29 -21.92
CA GLU A 22 15.61 -3.61 -22.33
C GLU A 22 15.80 -2.32 -21.54
N LYS A 23 17.05 -1.99 -21.25
CA LYS A 23 17.44 -0.74 -20.62
C LYS A 23 16.86 0.46 -21.40
N GLY A 24 16.27 1.40 -20.68
CA GLY A 24 15.61 2.57 -21.22
C GLY A 24 14.12 2.36 -21.55
N THR A 25 13.61 1.12 -21.46
CA THR A 25 12.17 0.89 -21.64
C THR A 25 11.39 1.64 -20.58
N VAL A 26 10.39 2.37 -21.04
CA VAL A 26 9.39 3.06 -20.20
C VAL A 26 8.08 2.33 -20.31
N THR A 27 7.44 2.05 -19.17
CA THR A 27 6.12 1.41 -19.16
C THR A 27 5.15 2.21 -18.32
N LEU A 28 3.89 2.25 -18.76
CA LEU A 28 2.74 2.73 -17.99
C LEU A 28 1.97 1.53 -17.46
N GLN A 29 1.69 1.52 -16.18
CA GLN A 29 1.00 0.43 -15.51
C GLN A 29 -0.24 0.91 -14.76
N PRO A 30 -1.44 0.98 -15.38
CA PRO A 30 -2.68 1.04 -14.63
C PRO A 30 -2.81 -0.21 -13.75
N LYS A 31 -3.29 -0.02 -12.51
CA LYS A 31 -3.44 -1.09 -11.53
C LYS A 31 -4.64 -0.88 -10.63
N VAL A 32 -5.19 -1.99 -10.18
CA VAL A 32 -6.28 -2.05 -9.21
C VAL A 32 -5.97 -3.15 -8.20
N GLY A 33 -6.47 -2.99 -6.99
CA GLY A 33 -6.23 -4.00 -5.95
C GLY A 33 -6.97 -3.73 -4.66
N LEU A 34 -6.47 -4.37 -3.61
CA LEU A 34 -7.03 -4.32 -2.28
C LEU A 34 -5.94 -3.98 -1.26
N ASN A 35 -6.31 -3.13 -0.33
CA ASN A 35 -5.58 -2.85 0.89
C ASN A 35 -6.19 -3.65 2.04
N MET A 36 -5.36 -4.23 2.87
CA MET A 36 -5.67 -4.66 4.21
C MET A 36 -4.97 -3.68 5.16
N ALA A 37 -5.72 -2.67 5.60
CA ALA A 37 -5.22 -1.56 6.38
C ALA A 37 -5.60 -1.71 7.85
N THR A 38 -4.69 -1.36 8.74
CA THR A 38 -4.91 -1.26 10.18
C THR A 38 -4.09 -0.10 10.75
N LEU A 39 -4.31 0.23 12.01
CA LEU A 39 -3.54 1.20 12.76
C LEU A 39 -2.60 0.49 13.73
N THR A 40 -1.35 0.93 13.80
CA THR A 40 -0.42 0.43 14.81
C THR A 40 -0.77 1.01 16.19
N ASN A 41 -0.37 0.31 17.25
CA ASN A 41 -0.58 0.70 18.64
C ASN A 41 -2.06 0.74 19.11
N ASP A 42 -2.97 0.16 18.35
CA ASP A 42 -4.36 -0.04 18.73
C ASP A 42 -4.63 -1.55 18.70
N ASN A 43 -4.61 -2.18 19.89
CA ASN A 43 -4.77 -3.63 20.04
C ASN A 43 -6.20 -4.11 19.71
N ASP A 44 -7.16 -3.20 19.68
CA ASP A 44 -8.57 -3.49 19.39
C ASP A 44 -8.96 -3.14 17.94
N ALA A 45 -8.00 -2.66 17.14
CA ALA A 45 -8.24 -2.30 15.75
C ALA A 45 -8.19 -3.52 14.83
N ASP A 46 -9.31 -3.85 14.24
CA ASP A 46 -9.43 -4.84 13.18
C ASP A 46 -9.01 -4.28 11.82
N SER A 47 -8.48 -5.15 10.97
CA SER A 47 -8.09 -4.76 9.61
C SER A 47 -9.30 -4.38 8.75
N ARG A 48 -9.18 -3.27 8.04
CA ARG A 48 -10.15 -2.84 7.03
C ARG A 48 -9.68 -3.27 5.63
N PHE A 49 -10.52 -4.03 4.92
CA PHE A 49 -10.34 -4.29 3.49
C PHE A 49 -10.94 -3.14 2.69
N ALA A 50 -10.15 -2.55 1.81
CA ALA A 50 -10.57 -1.41 1.01
C ALA A 50 -9.84 -1.37 -0.35
N PRO A 51 -10.47 -0.83 -1.42
CA PRO A 51 -9.86 -0.81 -2.74
C PRO A 51 -8.69 0.18 -2.83
N VAL A 52 -7.83 -0.10 -3.79
CA VAL A 52 -6.79 0.80 -4.30
C VAL A 52 -6.81 0.77 -5.82
N VAL A 53 -6.69 1.93 -6.44
CA VAL A 53 -6.66 2.08 -7.91
C VAL A 53 -5.73 3.23 -8.31
N GLY A 54 -5.06 3.09 -9.43
CA GLY A 54 -4.20 4.14 -9.97
C GLY A 54 -3.30 3.66 -11.08
N ALA A 55 -2.19 4.38 -11.28
CA ALA A 55 -1.20 4.03 -12.28
C ALA A 55 0.21 4.35 -11.79
N GLU A 56 1.17 3.55 -12.24
CA GLU A 56 2.61 3.78 -12.05
C GLU A 56 3.30 3.81 -13.42
N ILE A 57 4.32 4.64 -13.54
CA ILE A 57 5.28 4.63 -14.65
C ILE A 57 6.54 3.97 -14.12
N GLU A 58 7.10 3.06 -14.90
CA GLU A 58 8.35 2.38 -14.57
C GLU A 58 9.35 2.59 -15.70
N VAL A 59 10.59 2.90 -15.34
CA VAL A 59 11.71 3.12 -16.25
C VAL A 59 12.79 2.09 -15.94
N GLN A 60 13.17 1.28 -16.91
CA GLN A 60 14.23 0.28 -16.77
C GLN A 60 15.58 0.97 -16.83
N ALA A 61 16.29 1.05 -15.71
CA ALA A 61 17.59 1.74 -15.62
C ALA A 61 18.76 0.83 -16.03
N THR A 62 18.70 -0.43 -15.66
CA THR A 62 19.64 -1.50 -16.05
C THR A 62 18.87 -2.78 -16.31
N ASP A 63 19.55 -3.86 -16.73
CA ASP A 63 18.91 -5.16 -16.94
C ASP A 63 18.24 -5.72 -15.67
N MET A 64 18.70 -5.32 -14.48
CA MET A 64 18.19 -5.82 -13.20
C MET A 64 17.47 -4.78 -12.36
N VAL A 65 17.57 -3.49 -12.68
CA VAL A 65 17.04 -2.41 -11.82
C VAL A 65 16.13 -1.50 -12.62
N SER A 66 14.97 -1.24 -12.10
CA SER A 66 14.07 -0.19 -12.58
C SER A 66 13.66 0.74 -11.45
N PHE A 67 13.19 1.91 -11.82
CA PHE A 67 12.55 2.86 -10.92
C PHE A 67 11.12 3.08 -11.35
N SER A 68 10.22 3.10 -10.38
CA SER A 68 8.81 3.39 -10.67
C SER A 68 8.27 4.49 -9.76
N GLY A 69 7.36 5.27 -10.31
CA GLY A 69 6.63 6.30 -9.60
C GLY A 69 5.21 6.39 -10.12
N GLY A 70 4.27 6.85 -9.29
CA GLY A 70 2.89 6.89 -9.74
C GLY A 70 1.94 7.63 -8.81
N LEU A 71 0.66 7.49 -9.10
CA LEU A 71 -0.44 8.04 -8.31
C LEU A 71 -1.46 6.93 -8.05
N LEU A 72 -1.76 6.71 -6.77
CA LEU A 72 -2.73 5.71 -6.33
C LEU A 72 -3.78 6.36 -5.43
N TYR A 73 -5.05 6.24 -5.78
CA TYR A 73 -6.14 6.46 -4.84
C TYR A 73 -6.24 5.23 -3.94
N SER A 74 -5.97 5.41 -2.66
CA SER A 74 -5.80 4.33 -1.69
C SER A 74 -6.75 4.54 -0.52
N MET A 75 -7.76 3.70 -0.42
CA MET A 75 -8.63 3.67 0.75
C MET A 75 -7.96 2.87 1.86
N GLN A 76 -7.88 3.46 3.07
CA GLN A 76 -7.21 2.91 4.24
C GLN A 76 -8.04 3.16 5.50
N GLY A 77 -7.47 2.88 6.67
CA GLY A 77 -8.07 3.06 7.98
C GLY A 77 -8.23 1.74 8.72
N ALA A 78 -9.10 1.72 9.72
CA ALA A 78 -9.30 0.56 10.58
C ALA A 78 -10.78 0.37 10.94
N LYS A 79 -11.09 -0.83 11.42
CA LYS A 79 -12.36 -1.14 12.06
C LYS A 79 -12.13 -1.33 13.54
N GLY A 80 -13.12 -1.00 14.36
CA GLY A 80 -13.09 -1.24 15.79
C GLY A 80 -14.49 -1.44 16.33
N LYS A 81 -14.59 -1.99 17.53
CA LYS A 81 -15.86 -2.18 18.24
C LYS A 81 -15.79 -1.53 19.61
N ILE A 82 -16.80 -0.75 19.95
CA ILE A 82 -17.00 -0.20 21.29
C ILE A 82 -18.31 -0.75 21.82
N GLY A 83 -18.25 -1.80 22.64
CA GLY A 83 -19.43 -2.54 23.07
C GLY A 83 -20.17 -3.19 21.89
N ASN A 84 -21.44 -2.83 21.69
CA ASN A 84 -22.28 -3.32 20.59
C ASN A 84 -22.30 -2.38 19.36
N VAL A 85 -21.40 -1.40 19.29
CA VAL A 85 -21.33 -0.43 18.20
C VAL A 85 -20.13 -0.74 17.33
N ASP A 86 -20.36 -1.04 16.06
CA ASP A 86 -19.28 -1.20 15.07
C ASP A 86 -18.87 0.19 14.55
N GLY A 87 -17.58 0.52 14.73
CA GLY A 87 -16.96 1.71 14.21
C GLY A 87 -16.02 1.39 13.04
N THR A 88 -16.02 2.22 12.00
CA THR A 88 -15.04 2.13 10.92
C THR A 88 -14.46 3.51 10.67
N VAL A 89 -13.17 3.66 10.89
CA VAL A 89 -12.41 4.83 10.49
C VAL A 89 -12.02 4.66 9.02
N LYS A 90 -12.40 5.63 8.19
CA LYS A 90 -12.09 5.69 6.77
C LYS A 90 -11.12 6.83 6.53
N LEU A 91 -9.94 6.49 6.03
CA LEU A 91 -8.90 7.44 5.66
C LEU A 91 -8.52 7.15 4.21
N ASP A 92 -8.88 8.07 3.31
CA ASP A 92 -8.57 7.89 1.90
C ASP A 92 -7.44 8.83 1.51
N TYR A 93 -6.44 8.29 0.82
CA TYR A 93 -5.24 9.00 0.43
C TYR A 93 -5.02 9.01 -1.07
N ILE A 94 -4.40 10.07 -1.56
CA ILE A 94 -3.65 10.03 -2.81
C ILE A 94 -2.21 9.71 -2.45
N ASN A 95 -1.76 8.51 -2.79
CA ASN A 95 -0.41 8.04 -2.55
C ASN A 95 0.46 8.24 -3.78
N VAL A 96 1.71 8.65 -3.55
CA VAL A 96 2.74 8.86 -4.57
C VAL A 96 3.90 7.90 -4.31
N PRO A 97 3.79 6.61 -4.68
CA PRO A 97 4.90 5.68 -4.53
C PRO A 97 6.08 6.08 -5.42
N ILE A 98 7.28 6.01 -4.85
CA ILE A 98 8.57 6.16 -5.54
C ILE A 98 9.41 4.95 -5.14
N LEU A 99 9.61 4.01 -6.06
CA LEU A 99 10.16 2.70 -5.77
C LEU A 99 11.38 2.40 -6.64
N ALA A 100 12.36 1.75 -6.05
CA ALA A 100 13.36 0.97 -6.76
C ALA A 100 12.90 -0.50 -6.82
N ASN A 101 12.96 -1.07 -8.01
CA ASN A 101 12.60 -2.46 -8.25
C ASN A 101 13.85 -3.22 -8.69
N VAL A 102 14.19 -4.29 -7.99
CA VAL A 102 15.34 -5.14 -8.31
C VAL A 102 14.81 -6.49 -8.80
N TYR A 103 15.01 -6.76 -10.07
CA TYR A 103 14.63 -8.03 -10.69
C TYR A 103 15.66 -9.09 -10.35
N VAL A 104 15.29 -10.01 -9.47
CA VAL A 104 16.16 -11.09 -8.98
C VAL A 104 15.98 -12.40 -9.72
N ALA A 105 14.89 -12.51 -10.49
CA ALA A 105 14.61 -13.60 -11.43
C ALA A 105 13.67 -13.11 -12.54
N HIS A 106 13.49 -13.90 -13.58
CA HIS A 106 12.58 -13.57 -14.67
C HIS A 106 11.18 -13.19 -14.19
N GLY A 107 10.79 -11.94 -14.44
CA GLY A 107 9.51 -11.38 -14.03
C GLY A 107 9.36 -11.14 -12.52
N PHE A 108 10.26 -11.63 -11.67
CA PHE A 108 10.18 -11.45 -10.22
C PHE A 108 11.07 -10.31 -9.74
N ALA A 109 10.46 -9.33 -9.11
CA ALA A 109 11.17 -8.17 -8.55
C ALA A 109 10.90 -8.00 -7.06
N VAL A 110 11.93 -7.56 -6.33
CA VAL A 110 11.84 -7.01 -4.97
C VAL A 110 11.74 -5.51 -5.08
N LYS A 111 10.87 -4.90 -4.29
CA LYS A 111 10.58 -3.47 -4.33
C LYS A 111 10.82 -2.83 -2.98
N LEU A 112 11.44 -1.66 -3.01
CA LEU A 112 11.67 -0.83 -1.83
C LEU A 112 11.59 0.64 -2.23
N GLY A 113 11.06 1.49 -1.35
CA GLY A 113 11.02 2.92 -1.64
C GLY A 113 10.42 3.77 -0.54
N VAL A 114 9.89 4.90 -0.96
CA VAL A 114 9.15 5.84 -0.12
C VAL A 114 7.82 6.16 -0.78
N GLN A 115 6.81 6.41 0.03
CA GLN A 115 5.47 6.72 -0.46
C GLN A 115 4.84 7.82 0.38
N PRO A 116 4.97 9.09 -0.04
CA PRO A 116 4.12 10.15 0.47
C PRO A 116 2.65 9.89 0.13
N GLY A 117 1.77 10.12 1.09
CA GLY A 117 0.32 10.05 0.95
C GLY A 117 -0.32 11.35 1.42
N PHE A 118 -1.31 11.82 0.68
CA PHE A 118 -2.05 13.03 1.00
C PHE A 118 -3.49 12.65 1.37
N LEU A 119 -3.88 12.93 2.62
CA LEU A 119 -5.22 12.64 3.13
C LEU A 119 -6.24 13.53 2.41
N ILE A 120 -7.21 12.90 1.77
CA ILE A 120 -8.28 13.59 1.02
C ILE A 120 -9.67 13.35 1.62
N ASN A 121 -9.83 12.30 2.42
CA ASN A 121 -11.10 11.98 3.09
C ASN A 121 -10.85 11.35 4.46
N ASN A 122 -11.57 11.83 5.48
CA ASN A 122 -11.45 11.40 6.86
C ASN A 122 -12.85 11.23 7.47
N LYS A 123 -13.40 10.04 7.43
CA LYS A 123 -14.76 9.77 7.96
C LYS A 123 -14.75 8.66 8.99
N VAL A 124 -15.68 8.75 9.92
CA VAL A 124 -16.05 7.66 10.81
C VAL A 124 -17.45 7.19 10.43
N LYS A 125 -17.56 5.90 10.14
CA LYS A 125 -18.84 5.22 9.99
C LYS A 125 -19.16 4.50 11.30
N VAL A 126 -20.30 4.82 11.88
CA VAL A 126 -20.86 4.16 13.06
C VAL A 126 -22.06 3.35 12.62
N SER A 127 -22.10 2.07 13.00
CA SER A 127 -23.21 1.17 12.69
C SER A 127 -23.77 0.60 13.98
N GLN A 128 -25.04 0.88 14.25
CA GLN A 128 -25.77 0.36 15.40
C GLN A 128 -27.18 -0.07 14.98
N ASN A 129 -27.55 -1.31 15.27
CA ASN A 129 -28.90 -1.86 14.98
C ASN A 129 -29.36 -1.66 13.51
N GLY A 130 -28.42 -1.73 12.54
CA GLY A 130 -28.73 -1.54 11.12
C GLY A 130 -28.81 -0.08 10.66
N VAL A 131 -28.70 0.88 11.56
CA VAL A 131 -28.59 2.31 11.23
C VAL A 131 -27.13 2.67 11.04
N ASN A 132 -26.81 3.27 9.89
CA ASN A 132 -25.47 3.73 9.57
C ASN A 132 -25.42 5.27 9.59
N ALA A 133 -24.51 5.83 10.34
CA ALA A 133 -24.20 7.25 10.30
C ALA A 133 -22.73 7.43 9.87
N GLU A 134 -22.48 8.36 8.95
CA GLU A 134 -21.13 8.77 8.58
C GLU A 134 -20.94 10.23 9.00
N VAL A 135 -19.89 10.48 9.74
CA VAL A 135 -19.49 11.83 10.20
C VAL A 135 -18.00 12.04 9.92
N ASP A 136 -17.62 13.28 9.76
CA ASP A 136 -16.24 13.69 9.64
C ASP A 136 -15.50 13.41 10.95
N LEU A 137 -14.34 12.71 10.85
CA LEU A 137 -13.56 12.30 12.02
C LEU A 137 -13.10 13.51 12.84
N GLU A 138 -12.58 14.54 12.20
CA GLU A 138 -12.04 15.72 12.85
C GLU A 138 -13.16 16.50 13.58
N LYS A 139 -14.35 16.62 12.96
CA LYS A 139 -15.53 17.21 13.57
C LYS A 139 -16.05 16.39 14.74
N SER A 140 -15.99 15.06 14.64
CA SER A 140 -16.45 14.16 15.71
C SER A 140 -15.54 14.26 16.94
N LEU A 141 -14.21 14.30 16.74
CA LEU A 141 -13.24 14.48 17.82
C LEU A 141 -13.45 15.82 18.51
N LYS A 142 -13.62 16.89 17.73
CA LYS A 142 -13.88 18.22 18.28
C LYS A 142 -15.20 18.30 19.05
N ALA A 143 -16.27 17.66 18.58
CA ALA A 143 -17.54 17.57 19.28
C ALA A 143 -17.43 16.78 20.60
N ALA A 144 -16.52 15.82 20.69
CA ALA A 144 -16.19 15.07 21.90
C ALA A 144 -15.24 15.84 22.86
N GLY A 145 -14.88 17.08 22.56
CA GLY A 145 -13.96 17.90 23.37
C GLY A 145 -12.48 17.54 23.17
N ILE A 146 -12.16 16.75 22.15
CA ILE A 146 -10.80 16.34 21.82
C ILE A 146 -10.31 17.25 20.67
N ASP A 147 -9.39 18.16 20.98
CA ASP A 147 -8.79 19.07 19.99
C ASP A 147 -7.62 18.37 19.27
N ALA A 148 -7.91 17.25 18.65
CA ALA A 148 -6.93 16.46 17.91
C ALA A 148 -6.94 16.83 16.42
N LYS A 149 -5.78 17.17 15.89
CA LYS A 149 -5.59 17.52 14.48
C LYS A 149 -5.03 16.31 13.70
N LEU A 150 -5.69 16.00 12.60
CA LEU A 150 -5.22 14.95 11.69
C LEU A 150 -4.05 15.44 10.82
N ASN A 151 -3.03 14.62 10.72
CA ASN A 151 -1.95 14.85 9.78
C ASN A 151 -2.43 14.62 8.35
N LYS A 152 -2.34 15.65 7.52
CA LYS A 152 -2.77 15.59 6.12
C LYS A 152 -1.76 14.89 5.22
N VAL A 153 -0.53 14.70 5.70
CA VAL A 153 0.55 14.03 4.97
C VAL A 153 0.96 12.80 5.76
N ASP A 154 0.88 11.66 5.11
CA ASP A 154 1.39 10.37 5.60
C ASP A 154 2.61 9.97 4.79
N ILE A 155 3.65 9.50 5.45
CA ILE A 155 4.84 8.95 4.80
C ILE A 155 4.96 7.50 5.19
N SER A 156 5.08 6.63 4.20
CA SER A 156 5.32 5.20 4.42
C SER A 156 6.54 4.69 3.66
N ILE A 157 7.09 3.60 4.15
CA ILE A 157 8.17 2.84 3.51
C ILE A 157 7.55 1.56 2.92
N PRO A 158 7.28 1.52 1.62
CA PRO A 158 6.83 0.31 0.94
C PRO A 158 7.99 -0.68 0.77
N VAL A 159 7.73 -1.93 1.19
CA VAL A 159 8.59 -3.08 0.93
C VAL A 159 7.72 -4.15 0.31
N GLY A 160 8.13 -4.74 -0.80
CA GLY A 160 7.27 -5.69 -1.48
C GLY A 160 7.96 -6.54 -2.53
N VAL A 161 7.15 -7.33 -3.19
CA VAL A 161 7.56 -8.18 -4.30
C VAL A 161 6.55 -8.05 -5.42
N SER A 162 6.98 -8.25 -6.64
CA SER A 162 6.06 -8.36 -7.77
C SER A 162 6.48 -9.47 -8.72
N TYR A 163 5.50 -9.99 -9.42
CA TYR A 163 5.71 -10.96 -10.47
C TYR A 163 5.02 -10.51 -11.76
N GLU A 164 5.80 -10.41 -12.82
CA GLU A 164 5.33 -10.05 -14.16
C GLU A 164 5.27 -11.31 -15.02
N PHE A 165 4.10 -11.59 -15.57
CA PHE A 165 3.87 -12.62 -16.56
C PHE A 165 3.25 -12.00 -17.81
N SER A 166 3.96 -12.09 -18.93
CA SER A 166 3.65 -11.33 -20.14
C SER A 166 3.64 -9.81 -19.83
N ASN A 167 2.49 -9.19 -19.83
CA ASN A 167 2.33 -7.77 -19.46
C ASN A 167 1.50 -7.59 -18.18
N ILE A 168 1.05 -8.69 -17.56
CA ILE A 168 0.31 -8.65 -16.32
C ILE A 168 1.31 -8.65 -15.17
N ASN A 169 1.18 -7.70 -14.26
CA ASN A 169 2.01 -7.60 -13.07
C ASN A 169 1.14 -7.76 -11.81
N ILE A 170 1.49 -8.72 -10.98
CA ILE A 170 0.92 -8.91 -9.66
C ILE A 170 1.93 -8.35 -8.66
N ASP A 171 1.49 -7.48 -7.79
CA ASP A 171 2.35 -6.76 -6.83
C ASP A 171 1.77 -6.94 -5.43
N ALA A 172 2.59 -7.36 -4.50
CA ALA A 172 2.26 -7.48 -3.09
C ALA A 172 3.27 -6.67 -2.29
N ARG A 173 2.79 -5.66 -1.55
CA ARG A 173 3.66 -4.78 -0.76
C ARG A 173 3.08 -4.51 0.62
N TYR A 174 3.97 -4.31 1.56
CA TYR A 174 3.66 -3.79 2.88
C TYR A 174 4.14 -2.35 2.96
N ASN A 175 3.22 -1.43 3.22
CA ASN A 175 3.49 -0.01 3.39
C ASN A 175 3.57 0.27 4.89
N TRP A 176 4.79 0.44 5.38
CA TRP A 176 5.06 0.75 6.78
C TRP A 176 4.96 2.25 7.01
N GLY A 177 3.90 2.71 7.70
CA GLY A 177 3.72 4.12 8.07
C GLY A 177 4.81 4.59 9.03
N VAL A 178 5.42 5.72 8.70
CA VAL A 178 6.45 6.36 9.52
C VAL A 178 5.88 7.54 10.28
N THR A 179 4.95 8.27 9.68
CA THR A 179 4.29 9.43 10.26
C THR A 179 3.12 9.02 11.15
N LYS A 180 2.81 9.84 12.13
CA LYS A 180 1.62 9.70 12.97
C LYS A 180 0.38 10.21 12.23
N ILE A 181 -0.77 9.60 12.50
CA ILE A 181 -2.05 10.03 11.92
C ILE A 181 -2.60 11.24 12.70
N ILE A 182 -2.42 11.23 14.01
CA ILE A 182 -2.82 12.29 14.93
C ILE A 182 -1.58 12.76 15.69
N ASP A 183 -1.39 14.07 15.85
CA ASP A 183 -0.17 14.62 16.47
C ASP A 183 0.03 14.16 17.91
N GLU A 184 -1.06 14.00 18.66
CA GLU A 184 -1.02 13.61 20.08
C GLU A 184 -0.99 12.08 20.30
N ASP A 185 -1.23 11.26 19.25
CA ASP A 185 -1.23 9.81 19.31
C ASP A 185 0.02 9.24 18.61
N SER A 186 0.37 8.01 18.96
CA SER A 186 1.48 7.29 18.31
C SER A 186 1.02 6.35 17.18
N SER A 187 -0.26 6.32 16.86
CA SER A 187 -0.85 5.47 15.82
C SER A 187 -0.38 5.87 14.42
N LYS A 188 0.04 4.86 13.65
CA LYS A 188 0.51 5.00 12.28
C LYS A 188 -0.26 4.05 11.36
N ASN A 189 -0.31 4.37 10.08
CA ASN A 189 -0.85 3.47 9.08
C ASN A 189 0.02 2.22 8.91
N SER A 190 -0.63 1.08 8.81
CA SER A 190 -0.01 -0.21 8.49
C SER A 190 -0.85 -0.86 7.42
N VAL A 191 -0.32 -0.98 6.20
CA VAL A 191 -1.12 -1.40 5.05
C VAL A 191 -0.42 -2.50 4.27
N PHE A 192 -1.04 -3.68 4.24
CA PHE A 192 -0.70 -4.71 3.28
C PHE A 192 -1.55 -4.51 2.03
N GLN A 193 -0.90 -4.40 0.87
CA GLN A 193 -1.52 -4.08 -0.41
C GLN A 193 -1.22 -5.15 -1.44
N ILE A 194 -2.26 -5.62 -2.13
CA ILE A 194 -2.12 -6.50 -3.30
C ILE A 194 -2.77 -5.80 -4.49
N THR A 195 -2.04 -5.69 -5.59
CA THR A 195 -2.54 -5.10 -6.83
C THR A 195 -2.24 -5.96 -8.04
N VAL A 196 -3.11 -5.87 -9.03
CA VAL A 196 -2.91 -6.40 -10.37
C VAL A 196 -2.91 -5.22 -11.33
N GLY A 197 -1.97 -5.20 -12.25
CA GLY A 197 -1.85 -4.17 -13.27
C GLY A 197 -1.44 -4.75 -14.61
N TYR A 198 -1.56 -3.93 -15.64
CA TYR A 198 -1.10 -4.26 -16.98
C TYR A 198 -0.05 -3.24 -17.41
N LYS A 199 1.11 -3.71 -17.88
CA LYS A 199 2.22 -2.86 -18.33
C LYS A 199 2.14 -2.61 -19.83
N PHE A 200 1.93 -1.37 -20.21
CA PHE A 200 2.02 -0.87 -21.57
C PHE A 200 3.43 -0.33 -21.79
N ALA A 201 4.15 -0.83 -22.78
CA ALA A 201 5.39 -0.19 -23.24
C ALA A 201 5.03 1.12 -23.98
N LEU A 202 5.75 2.19 -23.68
CA LEU A 202 5.58 3.52 -24.27
C LEU A 202 6.65 3.78 -25.34
#